data_547644706acba5a48b84f69744f4b1e0
#
_entry.id   547644706acba5a48b84f69744f4b1e0
#
_cell.length_a   1.000
_cell.length_b   1.000
_cell.length_c   1.000
_cell.angle_alpha   90.00
_cell.angle_beta   90.00
_cell.angle_gamma   90.00
#
_symmetry.space_group_name_H-M   'P 1'
#
loop_
_entity.id
_entity.type
_entity.pdbx_description
1 polymer ?
#
loop_
_entity_poly.entity_id
_entity_poly.type
_entity_poly.pdbx_seq_one_letter_code
_entity_poly.pdbx_strand_id
1 'polypeptide(L)'
;MKRYNITNHSVETFDEFLLPTKDEILWYHFNNNSFDELITIIESLDIHPLAKKKLLHSEHKPRINIFKNEAILSLYALTKLFKPTKINILVCSNLIISYIEDHEIDLFKYVTQEFSQNYIKVDHAGHVLYQIFHEVIEKFLISIDRFANEIEEIERDLFNDPFRKDLDQKIFNWKVQLQDLRQLVEPQVNVITQIVEADFPFLSQDAGFYFNELKENYERIINALDNFKESMGGIIELQMSLKSDRTNDIMKTLTLISAIFLPMSFIAGFYGMNFVNMPELNWKYGYLYCIVLNILIGFIISIYFNVKGWWGRKHQIK
;
A
#
# COMPACT_ATOMS: atom_id res chain seq x y z
N MET A 1 -20.95 8.19 25.71
CA MET A 1 -20.77 6.73 25.92
C MET A 1 -21.87 5.97 25.19
N LYS A 2 -21.56 4.89 24.47
CA LYS A 2 -22.53 4.00 23.83
C LYS A 2 -22.42 2.61 24.44
N ARG A 3 -23.54 1.97 24.73
CA ARG A 3 -23.63 0.60 25.23
C ARG A 3 -24.49 -0.24 24.30
N TYR A 4 -24.05 -1.43 24.01
CA TYR A 4 -24.83 -2.44 23.34
C TYR A 4 -25.02 -3.63 24.28
N ASN A 5 -26.30 -3.95 24.58
CA ASN A 5 -26.66 -5.16 25.27
C ASN A 5 -26.92 -6.23 24.21
N ILE A 6 -26.00 -7.19 24.12
CA ILE A 6 -26.01 -8.20 23.08
C ILE A 6 -27.11 -9.23 23.34
N THR A 7 -27.38 -9.53 24.61
CA THR A 7 -28.43 -10.50 24.97
C THR A 7 -29.80 -10.04 24.57
N ASN A 8 -30.08 -8.72 24.71
CA ASN A 8 -31.39 -8.13 24.40
C ASN A 8 -31.41 -7.41 23.03
N HIS A 9 -30.29 -7.41 22.29
CA HIS A 9 -30.13 -6.69 21.04
C HIS A 9 -30.51 -5.19 21.12
N SER A 10 -30.27 -4.56 22.28
CA SER A 10 -30.62 -3.16 22.53
C SER A 10 -29.39 -2.27 22.50
N VAL A 11 -29.50 -1.14 21.78
CA VAL A 11 -28.50 -0.06 21.80
C VAL A 11 -29.05 1.05 22.68
N GLU A 12 -28.30 1.38 23.70
CA GLU A 12 -28.71 2.42 24.64
C GLU A 12 -27.59 3.45 24.81
N THR A 13 -27.96 4.71 24.98
CA THR A 13 -27.03 5.77 25.41
C THR A 13 -27.17 5.89 26.91
N PHE A 14 -26.04 5.82 27.63
CA PHE A 14 -26.05 5.83 29.07
C PHE A 14 -25.33 7.03 29.65
N ASP A 15 -25.86 7.53 30.75
CA ASP A 15 -25.18 8.47 31.64
C ASP A 15 -24.46 7.76 32.78
N GLU A 16 -24.82 6.49 33.05
CA GLU A 16 -24.20 5.68 34.14
C GLU A 16 -23.64 4.35 33.60
N PHE A 17 -22.45 3.97 34.09
CA PHE A 17 -21.85 2.67 33.82
C PHE A 17 -22.48 1.59 34.72
N LEU A 18 -22.93 0.49 34.10
CA LEU A 18 -23.48 -0.66 34.79
C LEU A 18 -22.62 -1.89 34.47
N LEU A 19 -22.39 -2.71 35.49
CA LEU A 19 -21.77 -4.02 35.30
C LEU A 19 -22.79 -5.02 34.76
N PRO A 20 -22.37 -5.94 33.85
CA PRO A 20 -23.26 -6.95 33.31
C PRO A 20 -23.72 -7.92 34.41
N THR A 21 -24.95 -8.36 34.30
CA THR A 21 -25.46 -9.52 35.08
C THR A 21 -24.88 -10.82 34.52
N LYS A 22 -25.14 -11.97 35.18
CA LYS A 22 -24.60 -13.28 34.76
C LYS A 22 -25.05 -13.69 33.33
N ASP A 23 -26.23 -13.24 32.95
CA ASP A 23 -26.87 -13.62 31.67
C ASP A 23 -26.81 -12.50 30.61
N GLU A 24 -26.10 -11.42 30.89
CA GLU A 24 -25.94 -10.29 29.98
C GLU A 24 -24.51 -10.18 29.50
N ILE A 25 -24.36 -9.84 28.24
CA ILE A 25 -23.08 -9.44 27.61
C ILE A 25 -23.20 -7.98 27.23
N LEU A 26 -22.33 -7.15 27.77
CA LEU A 26 -22.31 -5.72 27.51
C LEU A 26 -21.06 -5.32 26.77
N TRP A 27 -21.24 -4.50 25.76
CA TRP A 27 -20.14 -3.85 25.05
C TRP A 27 -20.25 -2.33 25.15
N TYR A 28 -19.22 -1.71 25.71
CA TYR A 28 -19.09 -0.26 25.81
C TYR A 28 -18.04 0.21 24.82
N HIS A 29 -18.40 1.24 24.04
CA HIS A 29 -17.50 1.84 23.09
C HIS A 29 -17.23 3.30 23.44
N PHE A 30 -15.95 3.66 23.53
CA PHE A 30 -15.44 4.98 23.84
C PHE A 30 -14.59 5.54 22.72
N ASN A 31 -14.61 6.87 22.61
CA ASN A 31 -13.74 7.63 21.72
C ASN A 31 -13.12 8.82 22.51
N ASN A 32 -12.34 9.67 21.85
CA ASN A 32 -11.70 10.80 22.53
C ASN A 32 -12.67 11.73 23.26
N ASN A 33 -13.91 11.89 22.78
CA ASN A 33 -14.91 12.74 23.44
C ASN A 33 -15.40 12.17 24.78
N SER A 34 -15.24 10.87 24.98
CA SER A 34 -15.66 10.15 26.18
C SER A 34 -14.48 9.55 26.96
N PHE A 35 -13.28 10.10 26.78
CA PHE A 35 -12.06 9.57 27.39
C PHE A 35 -12.06 9.74 28.92
N ASP A 36 -12.53 10.89 29.44
CA ASP A 36 -12.62 11.14 30.88
C ASP A 36 -13.61 10.18 31.57
N GLU A 37 -14.73 9.87 30.90
CA GLU A 37 -15.68 8.85 31.35
C GLU A 37 -15.02 7.47 31.39
N LEU A 38 -14.24 7.12 30.36
CA LEU A 38 -13.49 5.86 30.30
C LEU A 38 -12.52 5.74 31.49
N ILE A 39 -11.75 6.80 31.80
CA ILE A 39 -10.84 6.80 32.96
C ILE A 39 -11.60 6.48 34.23
N THR A 40 -12.70 7.19 34.50
CA THR A 40 -13.52 7.01 35.71
C THR A 40 -14.03 5.57 35.83
N ILE A 41 -14.50 5.00 34.73
CA ILE A 41 -14.99 3.62 34.70
C ILE A 41 -13.87 2.62 34.96
N ILE A 42 -12.73 2.78 34.28
CA ILE A 42 -11.59 1.86 34.45
C ILE A 42 -11.01 1.89 35.86
N GLU A 43 -11.02 3.05 36.51
CA GLU A 43 -10.59 3.16 37.89
C GLU A 43 -11.54 2.41 38.86
N SER A 44 -12.84 2.40 38.58
CA SER A 44 -13.85 1.70 39.38
C SER A 44 -13.85 0.18 39.20
N LEU A 45 -13.30 -0.34 38.10
CA LEU A 45 -13.24 -1.78 37.83
C LEU A 45 -12.18 -2.47 38.68
N ASP A 46 -12.52 -3.68 39.19
CA ASP A 46 -11.58 -4.56 39.89
C ASP A 46 -10.80 -5.42 38.85
N ILE A 47 -9.90 -4.79 38.15
CA ILE A 47 -9.01 -5.40 37.14
C ILE A 47 -7.55 -5.12 37.49
N HIS A 48 -6.66 -5.92 36.91
CA HIS A 48 -5.22 -5.83 37.19
C HIS A 48 -4.68 -4.43 36.85
N PRO A 49 -3.83 -3.79 37.70
CA PRO A 49 -3.34 -2.42 37.48
C PRO A 49 -2.61 -2.22 36.13
N LEU A 50 -1.89 -3.25 35.66
CA LEU A 50 -1.27 -3.20 34.32
C LEU A 50 -2.31 -3.22 33.20
N ALA A 51 -3.46 -3.88 33.38
CA ALA A 51 -4.55 -3.86 32.40
C ALA A 51 -5.13 -2.45 32.30
N LYS A 52 -5.40 -1.77 33.43
CA LYS A 52 -5.85 -0.37 33.46
C LYS A 52 -4.89 0.53 32.71
N LYS A 53 -3.60 0.45 33.03
CA LYS A 53 -2.57 1.26 32.39
C LYS A 53 -2.52 1.03 30.88
N LYS A 54 -2.60 -0.22 30.42
CA LYS A 54 -2.47 -0.57 28.99
C LYS A 54 -3.69 -0.18 28.18
N LEU A 55 -4.87 -0.16 28.77
CA LEU A 55 -6.07 0.31 28.09
C LEU A 55 -6.04 1.81 27.83
N LEU A 56 -5.59 2.59 28.82
CA LEU A 56 -5.55 4.05 28.79
C LEU A 56 -4.33 4.59 28.04
N HIS A 57 -3.19 3.91 28.16
CA HIS A 57 -1.94 4.33 27.52
C HIS A 57 -1.64 3.43 26.31
N SER A 58 -1.85 3.98 25.17
CA SER A 58 -1.65 3.34 23.88
C SER A 58 -0.19 2.93 23.69
N GLU A 59 0.09 1.64 23.65
CA GLU A 59 1.41 1.12 23.30
C GLU A 59 1.60 1.15 21.77
N HIS A 60 2.87 1.20 21.34
CA HIS A 60 3.20 1.45 19.92
C HIS A 60 3.04 0.24 18.99
N LYS A 61 2.68 -0.95 19.49
CA LYS A 61 2.54 -2.15 18.66
C LYS A 61 1.31 -2.96 19.07
N PRO A 62 0.61 -3.57 18.11
CA PRO A 62 -0.45 -4.55 18.38
C PRO A 62 0.07 -5.66 19.29
N ARG A 63 -0.72 -5.99 20.29
CA ARG A 63 -0.40 -7.09 21.21
C ARG A 63 -1.62 -7.50 22.03
N ILE A 64 -1.52 -8.66 22.63
CA ILE A 64 -2.45 -9.19 23.60
C ILE A 64 -1.75 -9.44 24.94
N ASN A 65 -2.43 -9.14 26.04
CA ASN A 65 -2.00 -9.50 27.39
C ASN A 65 -3.17 -10.15 28.10
N ILE A 66 -2.98 -11.40 28.48
CA ILE A 66 -4.00 -12.20 29.17
C ILE A 66 -3.66 -12.19 30.64
N PHE A 67 -4.63 -11.82 31.46
CA PHE A 67 -4.62 -11.89 32.91
C PHE A 67 -5.60 -12.96 33.36
N LYS A 68 -5.79 -13.13 34.67
CA LYS A 68 -6.64 -14.20 35.22
C LYS A 68 -8.12 -14.05 34.83
N ASN A 69 -8.66 -12.83 34.89
CA ASN A 69 -10.10 -12.54 34.72
C ASN A 69 -10.36 -11.59 33.51
N GLU A 70 -9.33 -11.06 32.91
CA GLU A 70 -9.43 -10.12 31.80
C GLU A 70 -8.29 -10.28 30.80
N ALA A 71 -8.50 -9.77 29.59
CA ALA A 71 -7.45 -9.61 28.59
C ALA A 71 -7.49 -8.19 28.01
N ILE A 72 -6.32 -7.66 27.69
CA ILE A 72 -6.16 -6.40 26.98
C ILE A 72 -5.55 -6.67 25.62
N LEU A 73 -6.21 -6.18 24.58
CA LEU A 73 -5.75 -6.23 23.21
C LEU A 73 -5.53 -4.81 22.69
N SER A 74 -4.49 -4.64 21.88
CA SER A 74 -4.26 -3.42 21.11
C SER A 74 -4.12 -3.80 19.66
N LEU A 75 -4.87 -3.12 18.79
CA LEU A 75 -4.94 -3.35 17.35
C LEU A 75 -4.76 -2.03 16.60
N TYR A 76 -4.45 -2.11 15.32
CA TYR A 76 -4.59 -1.01 14.38
C TYR A 76 -5.75 -1.26 13.42
N ALA A 77 -6.56 -0.24 13.18
CA ALA A 77 -7.49 -0.19 12.07
C ALA A 77 -7.06 0.92 11.09
N LEU A 78 -7.61 0.88 9.88
CA LEU A 78 -7.40 1.93 8.89
C LEU A 78 -8.62 2.85 8.82
N THR A 79 -8.39 4.16 8.82
CA THR A 79 -9.41 5.15 8.51
C THR A 79 -9.75 5.12 7.01
N LYS A 80 -10.77 5.86 6.60
CA LYS A 80 -11.15 6.03 5.18
C LYS A 80 -10.01 6.61 4.33
N LEU A 81 -9.07 7.34 4.95
CA LEU A 81 -7.89 7.92 4.30
C LEU A 81 -6.64 7.03 4.42
N PHE A 82 -6.79 5.75 4.80
CA PHE A 82 -5.69 4.79 5.02
C PHE A 82 -4.71 5.21 6.12
N LYS A 83 -5.12 6.10 7.03
CA LYS A 83 -4.33 6.43 8.21
C LYS A 83 -4.57 5.37 9.28
N PRO A 84 -3.51 4.88 9.94
CA PRO A 84 -3.66 3.94 11.04
C PRO A 84 -4.25 4.65 12.26
N THR A 85 -5.23 4.03 12.87
CA THR A 85 -5.74 4.40 14.19
C THR A 85 -5.69 3.22 15.12
N LYS A 86 -5.51 3.47 16.40
CA LYS A 86 -5.42 2.41 17.42
C LYS A 86 -6.77 2.10 18.01
N ILE A 87 -6.96 0.82 18.30
CA ILE A 87 -8.08 0.30 19.03
C ILE A 87 -7.52 -0.46 20.24
N ASN A 88 -7.88 -0.05 21.44
CA ASN A 88 -7.61 -0.77 22.67
C ASN A 88 -8.89 -1.45 23.13
N ILE A 89 -8.80 -2.72 23.50
CA ILE A 89 -9.95 -3.54 23.88
C ILE A 89 -9.66 -4.24 25.20
N LEU A 90 -10.51 -4.03 26.18
CA LEU A 90 -10.58 -4.84 27.37
C LEU A 90 -11.66 -5.90 27.17
N VAL A 91 -11.33 -7.15 27.44
CA VAL A 91 -12.24 -8.28 27.37
C VAL A 91 -12.28 -8.95 28.71
N CYS A 92 -13.48 -9.08 29.29
CA CYS A 92 -13.82 -9.90 30.45
C CYS A 92 -14.88 -10.93 30.02
N SER A 93 -15.30 -11.82 30.92
CA SER A 93 -16.27 -12.87 30.59
C SER A 93 -17.55 -12.34 29.92
N ASN A 94 -18.12 -11.27 30.47
CA ASN A 94 -19.39 -10.69 29.99
C ASN A 94 -19.32 -9.20 29.71
N LEU A 95 -18.11 -8.62 29.71
CA LEU A 95 -17.89 -7.19 29.48
C LEU A 95 -16.79 -6.98 28.46
N ILE A 96 -17.09 -6.14 27.47
CA ILE A 96 -16.09 -5.65 26.52
C ILE A 96 -16.10 -4.14 26.59
N ILE A 97 -14.91 -3.56 26.66
CA ILE A 97 -14.71 -2.11 26.56
C ILE A 97 -13.74 -1.86 25.40
N SER A 98 -14.18 -1.11 24.40
CA SER A 98 -13.31 -0.70 23.29
C SER A 98 -13.12 0.81 23.29
N TYR A 99 -11.89 1.24 23.03
CA TYR A 99 -11.50 2.63 22.92
C TYR A 99 -10.77 2.89 21.62
N ILE A 100 -11.19 3.91 20.88
CA ILE A 100 -10.58 4.37 19.63
C ILE A 100 -10.21 5.84 19.77
N GLU A 101 -8.95 6.19 19.42
CA GLU A 101 -8.47 7.58 19.46
C GLU A 101 -9.09 8.45 18.37
N ASP A 102 -9.48 7.87 17.23
CA ASP A 102 -9.95 8.59 16.06
C ASP A 102 -11.48 8.60 15.96
N HIS A 103 -12.05 9.74 15.53
CA HIS A 103 -13.49 9.91 15.31
C HIS A 103 -13.96 9.48 13.92
N GLU A 104 -13.05 9.29 12.96
CA GLU A 104 -13.39 8.93 11.57
C GLU A 104 -13.90 7.49 11.42
N ILE A 105 -13.63 6.63 12.41
CA ILE A 105 -14.09 5.24 12.44
C ILE A 105 -15.20 5.09 13.46
N ASP A 106 -16.42 4.86 13.00
CA ASP A 106 -17.53 4.44 13.86
C ASP A 106 -17.62 2.91 13.90
N LEU A 107 -16.66 2.28 14.58
CA LEU A 107 -16.63 0.83 14.77
C LEU A 107 -17.91 0.30 15.41
N PHE A 108 -18.48 1.05 16.35
CA PHE A 108 -19.72 0.69 17.02
C PHE A 108 -20.88 0.52 16.03
N LYS A 109 -21.01 1.43 15.07
CA LYS A 109 -22.07 1.39 14.06
C LYS A 109 -21.98 0.13 13.20
N TYR A 110 -20.79 -0.18 12.69
CA TYR A 110 -20.59 -1.33 11.80
C TYR A 110 -20.83 -2.66 12.55
N VAL A 111 -20.23 -2.83 13.71
CA VAL A 111 -20.38 -4.05 14.50
C VAL A 111 -21.83 -4.26 14.96
N THR A 112 -22.54 -3.20 15.38
CA THR A 112 -23.94 -3.32 15.77
C THR A 112 -24.88 -3.59 14.61
N GLN A 113 -24.56 -3.15 13.39
CA GLN A 113 -25.33 -3.50 12.20
C GLN A 113 -25.28 -5.00 11.92
N GLU A 114 -24.10 -5.62 12.01
CA GLU A 114 -23.94 -7.07 11.85
C GLU A 114 -24.75 -7.84 12.87
N PHE A 115 -24.73 -7.47 14.15
CA PHE A 115 -25.53 -8.11 15.17
C PHE A 115 -27.04 -7.95 14.95
N SER A 116 -27.49 -6.89 14.34
CA SER A 116 -28.92 -6.66 14.06
C SER A 116 -29.41 -7.38 12.81
N GLN A 117 -28.53 -7.68 11.85
CA GLN A 117 -28.87 -8.32 10.57
C GLN A 117 -28.66 -9.84 10.58
N ASN A 118 -27.67 -10.32 11.30
CA ASN A 118 -27.36 -11.72 11.41
C ASN A 118 -27.97 -12.31 12.68
N TYR A 119 -28.81 -13.33 12.53
CA TYR A 119 -29.39 -14.11 13.63
C TYR A 119 -28.33 -14.96 14.36
N ILE A 120 -27.09 -14.46 14.50
CA ILE A 120 -26.03 -15.15 15.22
C ILE A 120 -26.39 -15.07 16.71
N LYS A 121 -26.58 -16.20 17.32
CA LYS A 121 -26.76 -16.30 18.77
C LYS A 121 -25.46 -15.93 19.44
N VAL A 122 -25.39 -14.71 19.97
CA VAL A 122 -24.23 -14.22 20.70
C VAL A 122 -24.36 -14.68 22.15
N ASP A 123 -23.56 -15.63 22.56
CA ASP A 123 -23.62 -16.24 23.90
C ASP A 123 -22.37 -15.94 24.74
N HIS A 124 -21.37 -15.23 24.19
CA HIS A 124 -20.17 -14.85 24.94
C HIS A 124 -19.44 -13.63 24.31
N ALA A 125 -18.52 -13.03 25.09
CA ALA A 125 -17.74 -11.86 24.71
C ALA A 125 -16.87 -12.06 23.46
N GLY A 126 -16.43 -13.29 23.19
CA GLY A 126 -15.64 -13.62 22.00
C GLY A 126 -16.31 -13.31 20.67
N HIS A 127 -17.66 -13.41 20.58
CA HIS A 127 -18.38 -13.02 19.37
C HIS A 127 -18.24 -11.52 19.07
N VAL A 128 -18.29 -10.66 20.09
CA VAL A 128 -18.08 -9.23 19.89
C VAL A 128 -16.64 -8.96 19.46
N LEU A 129 -15.69 -9.64 20.07
CA LEU A 129 -14.28 -9.53 19.72
C LEU A 129 -14.04 -9.95 18.28
N TYR A 130 -14.64 -11.07 17.84
CA TYR A 130 -14.60 -11.52 16.45
C TYR A 130 -15.10 -10.42 15.49
N GLN A 131 -16.25 -9.82 15.76
CA GLN A 131 -16.82 -8.79 14.90
C GLN A 131 -15.93 -7.53 14.83
N ILE A 132 -15.29 -7.16 15.94
CA ILE A 132 -14.32 -6.05 15.94
C ILE A 132 -13.12 -6.37 15.03
N PHE A 133 -12.57 -7.58 15.14
CA PHE A 133 -11.47 -8.01 14.26
C PHE A 133 -11.89 -8.09 12.80
N HIS A 134 -13.09 -8.62 12.53
CA HIS A 134 -13.64 -8.71 11.19
C HIS A 134 -13.72 -7.33 10.52
N GLU A 135 -14.28 -6.33 11.21
CA GLU A 135 -14.33 -4.95 10.72
C GLU A 135 -12.94 -4.35 10.47
N VAL A 136 -11.98 -4.65 11.32
CA VAL A 136 -10.59 -4.22 11.14
C VAL A 136 -9.99 -4.84 9.88
N ILE A 137 -10.18 -6.14 9.68
CA ILE A 137 -9.67 -6.89 8.52
C ILE A 137 -10.29 -6.39 7.23
N GLU A 138 -11.61 -6.13 7.19
CA GLU A 138 -12.29 -5.60 6.02
C GLU A 138 -11.67 -4.27 5.53
N LYS A 139 -11.26 -3.39 6.46
CA LYS A 139 -10.56 -2.16 6.08
C LYS A 139 -9.18 -2.42 5.45
N PHE A 140 -8.47 -3.44 5.94
CA PHE A 140 -7.22 -3.85 5.31
C PHE A 140 -7.44 -4.48 3.93
N LEU A 141 -8.45 -5.32 3.75
CA LEU A 141 -8.78 -5.92 2.45
C LEU A 141 -9.13 -4.87 1.40
N ILE A 142 -9.94 -3.85 1.77
CA ILE A 142 -10.23 -2.71 0.88
C ILE A 142 -8.94 -1.98 0.47
N SER A 143 -7.95 -1.87 1.38
CA SER A 143 -6.67 -1.26 1.06
C SER A 143 -5.85 -2.11 0.09
N ILE A 144 -5.90 -3.43 0.20
CA ILE A 144 -5.24 -4.38 -0.72
C ILE A 144 -5.77 -4.21 -2.14
N ASP A 145 -7.09 -4.13 -2.32
CA ASP A 145 -7.71 -3.91 -3.64
C ASP A 145 -7.27 -2.58 -4.26
N ARG A 146 -7.16 -1.54 -3.44
CA ARG A 146 -6.65 -0.26 -3.91
C ARG A 146 -5.19 -0.34 -4.35
N PHE A 147 -4.32 -1.03 -3.59
CA PHE A 147 -2.92 -1.24 -3.99
C PHE A 147 -2.82 -1.97 -5.33
N ALA A 148 -3.64 -3.01 -5.54
CA ALA A 148 -3.67 -3.74 -6.82
C ALA A 148 -3.97 -2.80 -8.00
N ASN A 149 -5.01 -1.98 -7.88
CA ASN A 149 -5.40 -1.02 -8.92
C ASN A 149 -4.32 0.03 -9.20
N GLU A 150 -3.66 0.55 -8.17
CA GLU A 150 -2.60 1.56 -8.31
C GLU A 150 -1.33 0.99 -8.96
N ILE A 151 -0.97 -0.25 -8.64
CA ILE A 151 0.16 -0.95 -9.27
C ILE A 151 -0.12 -1.11 -10.77
N GLU A 152 -1.31 -1.55 -11.14
CA GLU A 152 -1.72 -1.68 -12.55
C GLU A 152 -1.71 -0.33 -13.29
N GLU A 153 -2.12 0.76 -12.63
CA GLU A 153 -2.04 2.11 -13.19
C GLU A 153 -0.59 2.56 -13.41
N ILE A 154 0.29 2.31 -12.44
CA ILE A 154 1.73 2.61 -12.55
C ILE A 154 2.36 1.85 -13.71
N GLU A 155 2.04 0.57 -13.88
CA GLU A 155 2.53 -0.23 -15.00
C GLU A 155 2.08 0.35 -16.35
N ARG A 156 0.82 0.72 -16.50
CA ARG A 156 0.30 1.36 -17.72
C ARG A 156 0.98 2.69 -18.00
N ASP A 157 1.16 3.53 -16.98
CA ASP A 157 1.83 4.83 -17.10
C ASP A 157 3.29 4.65 -17.56
N LEU A 158 3.96 3.64 -17.02
CA LEU A 158 5.35 3.31 -17.34
C LEU A 158 5.55 2.93 -18.83
N PHE A 159 4.64 2.11 -19.38
CA PHE A 159 4.67 1.76 -20.80
C PHE A 159 4.40 2.97 -21.72
N ASN A 160 3.55 3.89 -21.28
CA ASN A 160 3.23 5.09 -22.07
C ASN A 160 4.38 6.09 -22.08
N ASP A 161 4.96 6.41 -20.94
CA ASP A 161 6.09 7.34 -20.82
C ASP A 161 6.99 7.01 -19.61
N PRO A 162 8.09 6.25 -19.82
CA PRO A 162 9.00 5.88 -18.74
C PRO A 162 9.81 7.06 -18.17
N PHE A 163 9.82 8.23 -18.85
CA PHE A 163 10.51 9.45 -18.40
C PHE A 163 9.60 10.46 -17.69
N ARG A 164 8.35 10.13 -17.50
CA ARG A 164 7.41 10.99 -16.78
C ARG A 164 7.92 11.28 -15.37
N LYS A 165 8.07 12.56 -15.02
CA LYS A 165 8.80 13.03 -13.82
C LYS A 165 8.13 12.64 -12.51
N ASP A 166 6.81 12.51 -12.48
CA ASP A 166 6.03 12.16 -11.27
C ASP A 166 6.03 10.65 -10.99
N LEU A 167 6.41 9.83 -11.98
CA LEU A 167 6.34 8.37 -11.86
C LEU A 167 7.31 7.83 -10.81
N ASP A 168 8.55 8.33 -10.78
CA ASP A 168 9.56 7.93 -9.78
C ASP A 168 9.06 8.22 -8.35
N GLN A 169 8.43 9.38 -8.14
CA GLN A 169 7.88 9.75 -6.85
C GLN A 169 6.64 8.93 -6.49
N LYS A 170 5.77 8.65 -7.48
CA LYS A 170 4.58 7.81 -7.30
C LYS A 170 4.99 6.40 -6.87
N ILE A 171 5.94 5.77 -7.55
CA ILE A 171 6.49 4.45 -7.22
C ILE A 171 7.07 4.44 -5.80
N PHE A 172 7.90 5.45 -5.46
CA PHE A 172 8.50 5.54 -4.14
C PHE A 172 7.44 5.67 -3.03
N ASN A 173 6.45 6.54 -3.20
CA ASN A 173 5.39 6.76 -2.21
C ASN A 173 4.58 5.48 -1.96
N TRP A 174 4.22 4.77 -3.01
CA TRP A 174 3.48 3.51 -2.89
C TRP A 174 4.32 2.42 -2.23
N LYS A 175 5.63 2.34 -2.53
CA LYS A 175 6.53 1.41 -1.85
C LYS A 175 6.61 1.68 -0.33
N VAL A 176 6.68 2.95 0.08
CA VAL A 176 6.65 3.34 1.49
C VAL A 176 5.33 2.93 2.13
N GLN A 177 4.18 3.24 1.50
CA GLN A 177 2.86 2.88 2.02
C GLN A 177 2.68 1.36 2.17
N LEU A 178 3.18 0.56 1.22
CA LEU A 178 3.17 -0.91 1.35
C LEU A 178 3.95 -1.39 2.57
N GLN A 179 5.14 -0.81 2.80
CA GLN A 179 5.96 -1.16 3.94
C GLN A 179 5.31 -0.74 5.26
N ASP A 180 4.73 0.45 5.33
CA ASP A 180 4.02 0.94 6.50
C ASP A 180 2.82 0.04 6.83
N LEU A 181 2.03 -0.32 5.81
CA LEU A 181 0.88 -1.20 5.99
C LEU A 181 1.31 -2.59 6.48
N ARG A 182 2.38 -3.15 5.94
CA ARG A 182 2.91 -4.43 6.40
C ARG A 182 3.34 -4.39 7.87
N GLN A 183 4.00 -3.30 8.29
CA GLN A 183 4.40 -3.11 9.69
C GLN A 183 3.21 -2.98 10.65
N LEU A 184 2.05 -2.54 10.17
CA LEU A 184 0.82 -2.49 10.95
C LEU A 184 0.13 -3.85 11.05
N VAL A 185 0.14 -4.64 9.96
CA VAL A 185 -0.59 -5.92 9.88
C VAL A 185 0.19 -7.05 10.53
N GLU A 186 1.50 -7.16 10.30
CA GLU A 186 2.32 -8.29 10.76
C GLU A 186 2.24 -8.55 12.28
N PRO A 187 2.28 -7.56 13.18
CA PRO A 187 2.11 -7.80 14.61
C PRO A 187 0.70 -8.27 14.97
N GLN A 188 -0.32 -7.96 14.16
CA GLN A 188 -1.71 -8.37 14.42
C GLN A 188 -1.92 -9.86 14.11
N VAL A 189 -1.18 -10.42 13.16
CA VAL A 189 -1.13 -11.88 12.94
C VAL A 189 -0.72 -12.60 14.23
N ASN A 190 0.28 -12.07 14.94
CA ASN A 190 0.73 -12.66 16.21
C ASN A 190 -0.36 -12.56 17.30
N VAL A 191 -1.13 -11.48 17.34
CA VAL A 191 -2.26 -11.33 18.29
C VAL A 191 -3.32 -12.41 18.03
N ILE A 192 -3.75 -12.58 16.77
CA ILE A 192 -4.72 -13.61 16.40
C ILE A 192 -4.18 -15.02 16.67
N THR A 193 -2.93 -15.27 16.32
CA THR A 193 -2.29 -16.58 16.59
C THR A 193 -2.31 -16.91 18.07
N GLN A 194 -2.00 -15.95 18.95
CA GLN A 194 -2.07 -16.16 20.38
C GLN A 194 -3.50 -16.41 20.88
N ILE A 195 -4.52 -15.79 20.29
CA ILE A 195 -5.92 -16.05 20.62
C ILE A 195 -6.31 -17.49 20.25
N VAL A 196 -5.88 -17.96 19.08
CA VAL A 196 -6.21 -19.31 18.57
C VAL A 196 -5.47 -20.39 19.31
N GLU A 197 -4.18 -20.19 19.63
CA GLU A 197 -3.30 -21.24 20.17
C GLU A 197 -3.27 -21.33 21.71
N ALA A 198 -3.62 -20.26 22.42
CA ALA A 198 -3.41 -20.13 23.88
C ALA A 198 -4.63 -20.48 24.74
N ASP A 199 -5.64 -21.24 24.27
CA ASP A 199 -6.88 -21.45 24.99
C ASP A 199 -7.42 -20.15 25.60
N PHE A 200 -7.66 -19.16 24.73
CA PHE A 200 -8.07 -17.84 25.19
C PHE A 200 -9.35 -17.92 26.04
N PRO A 201 -9.30 -17.55 27.34
CA PRO A 201 -10.34 -17.93 28.30
C PRO A 201 -11.70 -17.28 28.07
N PHE A 202 -11.79 -16.33 27.13
CA PHE A 202 -13.01 -15.58 26.81
C PHE A 202 -13.65 -16.03 25.48
N LEU A 203 -13.20 -17.15 24.90
CA LEU A 203 -13.82 -17.79 23.73
C LEU A 203 -14.62 -19.02 24.15
N SER A 204 -15.73 -19.28 23.47
CA SER A 204 -16.37 -20.59 23.49
C SER A 204 -15.60 -21.58 22.64
N GLN A 205 -15.83 -22.88 22.81
CA GLN A 205 -15.22 -23.95 22.01
C GLN A 205 -15.52 -23.76 20.51
N ASP A 206 -16.71 -23.26 20.17
CA ASP A 206 -17.12 -23.03 18.76
C ASP A 206 -16.49 -21.77 18.16
N ALA A 207 -16.05 -20.82 18.97
CA ALA A 207 -15.44 -19.58 18.50
C ALA A 207 -14.07 -19.80 17.83
N GLY A 208 -13.38 -20.90 18.12
CA GLY A 208 -12.09 -21.24 17.52
C GLY A 208 -12.12 -21.22 15.97
N PHE A 209 -13.21 -21.68 15.35
CA PHE A 209 -13.36 -21.65 13.90
C PHE A 209 -13.37 -20.23 13.34
N TYR A 210 -14.08 -19.32 13.97
CA TYR A 210 -14.16 -17.92 13.54
C TYR A 210 -12.81 -17.19 13.63
N PHE A 211 -12.05 -17.45 14.70
CA PHE A 211 -10.72 -16.86 14.85
C PHE A 211 -9.67 -17.46 13.91
N ASN A 212 -9.81 -18.74 13.53
CA ASN A 212 -8.99 -19.32 12.47
C ASN A 212 -9.24 -18.64 11.11
N GLU A 213 -10.50 -18.35 10.75
CA GLU A 213 -10.85 -17.58 9.56
C GLU A 213 -10.18 -16.18 9.57
N LEU A 214 -10.22 -15.49 10.71
CA LEU A 214 -9.54 -14.20 10.86
C LEU A 214 -8.03 -14.32 10.66
N LYS A 215 -7.41 -15.38 11.20
CA LYS A 215 -5.98 -15.68 11.02
C LYS A 215 -5.65 -15.87 9.54
N GLU A 216 -6.42 -16.70 8.84
CA GLU A 216 -6.25 -16.94 7.39
C GLU A 216 -6.39 -15.64 6.59
N ASN A 217 -7.33 -14.76 6.94
CA ASN A 217 -7.50 -13.47 6.28
C ASN A 217 -6.30 -12.54 6.52
N TYR A 218 -5.74 -12.49 7.73
CA TYR A 218 -4.52 -11.74 7.99
C TYR A 218 -3.32 -12.29 7.21
N GLU A 219 -3.14 -13.62 7.15
CA GLU A 219 -2.08 -14.27 6.37
C GLU A 219 -2.23 -13.96 4.88
N ARG A 220 -3.47 -13.96 4.37
CA ARG A 220 -3.77 -13.57 3.00
C ARG A 220 -3.40 -12.11 2.70
N ILE A 221 -3.66 -11.19 3.64
CA ILE A 221 -3.24 -9.79 3.53
C ILE A 221 -1.71 -9.68 3.48
N ILE A 222 -0.97 -10.36 4.36
CA ILE A 222 0.49 -10.37 4.37
C ILE A 222 1.05 -10.89 3.04
N ASN A 223 0.52 -12.01 2.55
CA ASN A 223 0.94 -12.59 1.27
C ASN A 223 0.69 -11.63 0.09
N ALA A 224 -0.45 -10.94 0.09
CA ALA A 224 -0.75 -9.92 -0.92
C ALA A 224 0.24 -8.74 -0.85
N LEU A 225 0.58 -8.25 0.34
CA LEU A 225 1.56 -7.18 0.53
C LEU A 225 2.96 -7.58 0.08
N ASP A 226 3.37 -8.83 0.35
CA ASP A 226 4.66 -9.35 -0.11
C ASP A 226 4.71 -9.48 -1.64
N ASN A 227 3.62 -9.94 -2.28
CA ASN A 227 3.49 -9.99 -3.73
C ASN A 227 3.53 -8.58 -4.36
N PHE A 228 2.86 -7.61 -3.76
CA PHE A 228 2.91 -6.22 -4.23
C PHE A 228 4.30 -5.61 -4.11
N LYS A 229 5.02 -5.93 -3.04
CA LYS A 229 6.42 -5.50 -2.86
C LYS A 229 7.32 -6.06 -3.97
N GLU A 230 7.14 -7.32 -4.34
CA GLU A 230 7.87 -7.96 -5.45
C GLU A 230 7.50 -7.32 -6.79
N SER A 231 6.20 -7.11 -7.06
CA SER A 231 5.72 -6.42 -8.26
C SER A 231 6.30 -5.01 -8.40
N MET A 232 6.35 -4.24 -7.31
CA MET A 232 7.00 -2.92 -7.29
C MET A 232 8.49 -2.99 -7.58
N GLY A 233 9.18 -4.05 -7.16
CA GLY A 233 10.56 -4.34 -7.56
C GLY A 233 10.69 -4.52 -9.07
N GLY A 234 9.84 -5.37 -9.65
CA GLY A 234 9.77 -5.60 -11.10
C GLY A 234 9.46 -4.34 -11.91
N ILE A 235 8.56 -3.48 -11.41
CA ILE A 235 8.25 -2.18 -12.03
C ILE A 235 9.48 -1.29 -12.11
N ILE A 236 10.28 -1.22 -11.06
CA ILE A 236 11.52 -0.42 -11.03
C ILE A 236 12.53 -0.96 -12.06
N GLU A 237 12.71 -2.28 -12.13
CA GLU A 237 13.59 -2.92 -13.11
C GLU A 237 13.10 -2.68 -14.54
N LEU A 238 11.81 -2.82 -14.79
CA LEU A 238 11.19 -2.53 -16.09
C LEU A 238 11.40 -1.05 -16.48
N GLN A 239 11.21 -0.12 -15.54
CA GLN A 239 11.45 1.29 -15.78
C GLN A 239 12.90 1.58 -16.21
N MET A 240 13.86 0.97 -15.49
CA MET A 240 15.28 1.11 -15.81
C MET A 240 15.58 0.55 -17.21
N SER A 241 15.00 -0.59 -17.57
CA SER A 241 15.13 -1.18 -18.91
C SER A 241 14.58 -0.27 -20.00
N LEU A 242 13.36 0.23 -19.83
CA LEU A 242 12.71 1.12 -20.79
C LEU A 242 13.47 2.45 -20.95
N LYS A 243 13.95 3.03 -19.85
CA LYS A 243 14.81 4.23 -19.87
C LYS A 243 16.13 3.96 -20.62
N SER A 244 16.74 2.79 -20.40
CA SER A 244 17.97 2.36 -21.09
C SER A 244 17.73 2.21 -22.60
N ASP A 245 16.66 1.51 -22.99
CA ASP A 245 16.31 1.32 -24.41
C ASP A 245 16.07 2.65 -25.10
N ARG A 246 15.35 3.57 -24.45
CA ARG A 246 15.11 4.91 -25.01
C ARG A 246 16.39 5.72 -25.13
N THR A 247 17.28 5.62 -24.13
CA THR A 247 18.60 6.29 -24.19
C THR A 247 19.44 5.73 -25.34
N ASN A 248 19.43 4.41 -25.54
CA ASN A 248 20.11 3.77 -26.66
C ASN A 248 19.56 4.22 -28.01
N ASP A 249 18.24 4.40 -28.15
CA ASP A 249 17.63 4.93 -29.37
C ASP A 249 18.02 6.39 -29.63
N ILE A 250 18.12 7.22 -28.61
CA ILE A 250 18.61 8.60 -28.73
C ILE A 250 20.08 8.61 -29.16
N MET A 251 20.93 7.80 -28.51
CA MET A 251 22.35 7.65 -28.84
C MET A 251 22.54 7.16 -30.28
N LYS A 252 21.75 6.17 -30.70
CA LYS A 252 21.73 5.67 -32.07
C LYS A 252 21.40 6.79 -33.10
N THR A 253 20.34 7.56 -32.79
CA THR A 253 19.94 8.69 -33.63
C THR A 253 21.04 9.74 -33.74
N LEU A 254 21.66 10.11 -32.61
CA LEU A 254 22.78 11.05 -32.58
C LEU A 254 23.98 10.53 -33.37
N THR A 255 24.29 9.23 -33.22
CA THR A 255 25.38 8.57 -33.96
C THR A 255 25.13 8.59 -35.47
N LEU A 256 23.88 8.32 -35.92
CA LEU A 256 23.50 8.40 -37.34
C LEU A 256 23.68 9.80 -37.90
N ILE A 257 23.19 10.82 -37.20
CA ILE A 257 23.34 12.21 -37.60
C ILE A 257 24.84 12.57 -37.74
N SER A 258 25.60 12.29 -36.68
CA SER A 258 27.03 12.59 -36.65
C SER A 258 27.81 11.87 -37.73
N ALA A 259 27.53 10.59 -38.00
CA ALA A 259 28.21 9.79 -39.02
C ALA A 259 27.94 10.31 -40.43
N ILE A 260 26.80 10.94 -40.70
CA ILE A 260 26.47 11.58 -42.00
C ILE A 260 27.14 12.95 -42.08
N PHE A 261 26.99 13.79 -41.04
CA PHE A 261 27.45 15.19 -41.12
C PHE A 261 28.95 15.35 -41.00
N LEU A 262 29.65 14.48 -40.25
CA LEU A 262 31.10 14.64 -40.01
C LEU A 262 31.94 14.55 -41.28
N PRO A 263 31.78 13.55 -42.17
CA PRO A 263 32.53 13.53 -43.45
C PRO A 263 32.11 14.66 -44.40
N MET A 264 30.83 15.03 -44.43
CA MET A 264 30.34 16.15 -45.22
C MET A 264 30.98 17.49 -44.77
N SER A 265 31.03 17.72 -43.45
CA SER A 265 31.65 18.90 -42.84
C SER A 265 33.15 18.93 -43.09
N PHE A 266 33.81 17.75 -43.02
CA PHE A 266 35.24 17.63 -43.34
C PHE A 266 35.54 18.07 -44.79
N ILE A 267 34.76 17.59 -45.77
CA ILE A 267 34.94 17.96 -47.19
C ILE A 267 34.67 19.45 -47.36
N ALA A 268 33.57 19.96 -46.82
CA ALA A 268 33.25 21.39 -46.92
C ALA A 268 34.33 22.26 -46.26
N GLY A 269 34.87 21.84 -45.13
CA GLY A 269 35.98 22.51 -44.45
C GLY A 269 37.29 22.44 -45.22
N PHE A 270 37.60 21.28 -45.82
CA PHE A 270 38.82 21.10 -46.64
C PHE A 270 38.81 22.02 -47.86
N TYR A 271 37.71 22.06 -48.59
CA TYR A 271 37.59 22.98 -49.75
C TYR A 271 37.33 24.44 -49.34
N GLY A 272 37.02 24.71 -48.10
CA GLY A 272 36.94 26.07 -47.56
C GLY A 272 38.30 26.65 -47.09
N MET A 273 39.39 25.88 -47.18
CA MET A 273 40.71 26.35 -46.78
C MET A 273 41.32 27.27 -47.88
N ASN A 274 42.04 28.30 -47.39
CA ASN A 274 42.65 29.30 -48.30
C ASN A 274 44.07 28.91 -48.76
N PHE A 275 44.25 27.71 -49.32
CA PHE A 275 45.51 27.31 -49.91
C PHE A 275 45.68 27.87 -51.33
N VAL A 276 46.88 28.35 -51.63
CA VAL A 276 47.21 29.02 -52.96
C VAL A 276 47.17 28.01 -54.10
N ASN A 277 47.51 26.74 -53.86
CA ASN A 277 47.57 25.68 -54.90
C ASN A 277 46.52 24.59 -54.62
N MET A 278 45.23 24.87 -54.91
CA MET A 278 44.16 23.86 -54.96
C MET A 278 43.67 23.76 -56.43
N PRO A 279 44.05 22.69 -57.16
CA PRO A 279 43.71 22.54 -58.60
C PRO A 279 42.19 22.58 -58.85
N GLU A 280 41.42 22.02 -57.94
CA GLU A 280 39.96 21.86 -58.03
C GLU A 280 39.22 23.20 -57.90
N LEU A 281 39.80 24.21 -57.21
CA LEU A 281 39.20 25.55 -57.09
C LEU A 281 39.27 26.35 -58.40
N ASN A 282 40.25 26.05 -59.27
CA ASN A 282 40.41 26.67 -60.61
C ASN A 282 39.56 25.97 -61.64
N TRP A 283 38.89 24.88 -61.36
CA TRP A 283 38.05 24.14 -62.27
C TRP A 283 36.66 24.76 -62.43
N LYS A 284 36.19 24.99 -63.64
CA LYS A 284 34.88 25.61 -63.90
C LYS A 284 33.71 24.93 -63.24
N TYR A 285 33.81 23.62 -62.96
CA TYR A 285 32.79 22.79 -62.36
C TYR A 285 33.15 22.37 -60.91
N GLY A 286 34.22 22.89 -60.33
CA GLY A 286 34.70 22.48 -58.97
C GLY A 286 33.69 22.65 -57.88
N TYR A 287 32.90 23.72 -57.86
CA TYR A 287 31.83 23.94 -56.92
C TYR A 287 30.73 22.90 -57.06
N LEU A 288 30.26 22.59 -58.24
CA LEU A 288 29.24 21.57 -58.48
C LEU A 288 29.75 20.17 -58.07
N TYR A 289 31.03 19.88 -58.41
CA TYR A 289 31.67 18.63 -57.98
C TYR A 289 31.68 18.48 -56.49
N CYS A 290 32.02 19.49 -55.73
CA CYS A 290 32.05 19.47 -54.26
C CYS A 290 30.63 19.21 -53.68
N ILE A 291 29.60 19.83 -54.19
CA ILE A 291 28.21 19.60 -53.79
C ILE A 291 27.79 18.17 -54.10
N VAL A 292 28.03 17.67 -55.30
CA VAL A 292 27.65 16.31 -55.70
C VAL A 292 28.39 15.27 -54.85
N LEU A 293 29.66 15.48 -54.56
CA LEU A 293 30.47 14.61 -53.73
C LEU A 293 29.90 14.54 -52.32
N ASN A 294 29.53 15.68 -51.71
CA ASN A 294 28.92 15.73 -50.40
C ASN A 294 27.58 14.99 -50.35
N ILE A 295 26.71 15.21 -51.32
CA ILE A 295 25.41 14.52 -51.41
C ILE A 295 25.62 13.00 -51.58
N LEU A 296 26.56 12.60 -52.43
CA LEU A 296 26.85 11.19 -52.70
C LEU A 296 27.36 10.47 -51.45
N ILE A 297 28.23 11.08 -50.67
CA ILE A 297 28.74 10.52 -49.41
C ILE A 297 27.62 10.39 -48.40
N GLY A 298 26.82 11.45 -48.22
CA GLY A 298 25.66 11.39 -47.30
C GLY A 298 24.68 10.31 -47.72
N PHE A 299 24.46 10.14 -49.02
CA PHE A 299 23.55 9.11 -49.56
C PHE A 299 24.10 7.68 -49.33
N ILE A 300 25.38 7.45 -49.61
CA ILE A 300 26.03 6.14 -49.37
C ILE A 300 25.95 5.74 -47.89
N ILE A 301 26.28 6.66 -47.00
CA ILE A 301 26.23 6.40 -45.57
C ILE A 301 24.78 6.13 -45.11
N SER A 302 23.82 6.90 -45.65
CA SER A 302 22.41 6.71 -45.36
C SER A 302 21.90 5.31 -45.78
N ILE A 303 22.28 4.88 -47.01
CA ILE A 303 21.97 3.53 -47.50
C ILE A 303 22.61 2.46 -46.62
N TYR A 304 23.89 2.63 -46.27
CA TYR A 304 24.59 1.67 -45.40
C TYR A 304 23.85 1.46 -44.10
N PHE A 305 23.44 2.53 -43.42
CA PHE A 305 22.69 2.41 -42.16
C PHE A 305 21.27 1.87 -42.34
N ASN A 306 20.65 2.15 -43.49
CA ASN A 306 19.34 1.57 -43.82
C ASN A 306 19.43 0.05 -44.00
N VAL A 307 20.44 -0.44 -44.75
CA VAL A 307 20.69 -1.88 -44.97
C VAL A 307 21.04 -2.58 -43.63
N LYS A 308 21.77 -1.92 -42.75
CA LYS A 308 22.05 -2.42 -41.38
C LYS A 308 20.81 -2.41 -40.46
N GLY A 309 19.68 -1.89 -40.91
CA GLY A 309 18.45 -1.83 -40.14
C GLY A 309 18.46 -0.78 -39.01
N TRP A 310 19.37 0.20 -39.07
CA TRP A 310 19.47 1.27 -38.09
C TRP A 310 18.50 2.41 -38.37
N TRP A 311 17.96 2.50 -39.59
CA TRP A 311 17.02 3.52 -40.04
C TRP A 311 15.60 2.93 -40.02
N GLY A 312 14.72 3.41 -39.12
CA GLY A 312 13.27 3.23 -39.30
C GLY A 312 12.60 1.99 -38.74
N ARG A 313 13.21 1.20 -37.85
CA ARG A 313 12.40 0.25 -37.05
C ARG A 313 11.75 1.00 -35.87
N LYS A 314 10.55 1.53 -36.12
CA LYS A 314 9.59 1.72 -35.01
C LYS A 314 9.35 0.35 -34.42
N HIS A 315 9.66 0.16 -33.11
CA HIS A 315 9.14 -0.95 -32.36
C HIS A 315 7.59 -0.83 -32.39
N GLN A 316 6.96 -1.58 -33.27
CA GLN A 316 5.56 -1.91 -33.09
C GLN A 316 5.51 -2.93 -31.96
N ILE A 317 5.29 -2.44 -30.72
CA ILE A 317 4.76 -3.27 -29.65
C ILE A 317 3.33 -3.59 -30.09
N LYS A 318 3.11 -4.84 -30.49
CA LYS A 318 1.78 -5.41 -30.65
C LYS A 318 1.22 -5.78 -29.30
#